data_45cc085cafe0601afb5212004f563de1
#
_entry.id   45cc085cafe0601afb5212004f563de1
#
_cell.length_a   1.000
_cell.length_b   1.000
_cell.length_c   1.000
_cell.angle_alpha   90.00
_cell.angle_beta   90.00
_cell.angle_gamma   90.00
#
_symmetry.space_group_name_H-M   'P 1'
#
loop_
_entity.id
_entity.type
_entity.pdbx_description
1 polymer ?
#
loop_
_entity_poly.entity_id
_entity_poly.type
_entity_poly.pdbx_seq_one_letter_code
_entity_poly.pdbx_strand_id
1 'polypeptide(L)'
;MPLLEDFHFNVHTLRGIGPLIVLLAVALSGCSEKPQPQAAAAPPVTVAQPVKRTVTDWDEFTGRFEAVEEVSVRARVGGFVTNVEFKDGDMVHAGDLLYIIDPRPFEAVATQADGQLADARAKAELAKRELDRGLNLVQTSAVSEQVVDQRRQALQAAHAAETVAEGALRAAQLNVEFTHVMAPITGRVSRHLVSIGNLVQGSDNGGGTQLTSIVSLDPIYVYFDMDEATYLKNNKLYFEGKRPSSRETPNPVQVTLTNETKPSHDGKVDFLDNRLDISTGTLRARAVIPNKDLSILPGQFGRVRLIGSLPYEALLLPDTAIATDQSRKIVFVVKDDNTVEARAVVLGPLDDGLRVIREGLKAEDRVIVDGIQRARVGAKVTPHPAAAGGKT
;
A
#
# COMPACT_ATOMS: atom_id res chain seq x y z
N MET A 1 61.78 -2.25 -39.50
CA MET A 1 63.13 -1.62 -39.37
C MET A 1 63.57 -1.69 -37.93
N PRO A 2 64.81 -2.07 -37.75
CA PRO A 2 65.46 -3.39 -37.81
C PRO A 2 66.02 -3.72 -36.41
N LEU A 3 66.59 -4.85 -36.12
CA LEU A 3 67.84 -5.55 -36.33
C LEU A 3 67.79 -6.81 -35.48
N LEU A 4 67.82 -7.98 -35.92
CA LEU A 4 68.95 -8.92 -36.16
C LEU A 4 70.15 -8.68 -35.28
N GLU A 5 70.50 -9.69 -34.47
CA GLU A 5 71.89 -10.13 -34.35
C GLU A 5 71.99 -11.58 -33.83
N ASP A 6 72.69 -12.34 -34.63
CA ASP A 6 73.18 -13.71 -34.48
C ASP A 6 74.17 -13.91 -33.32
N PHE A 7 74.14 -15.09 -32.73
CA PHE A 7 75.39 -15.63 -32.12
C PHE A 7 75.54 -17.13 -32.37
N HIS A 8 76.38 -17.47 -33.30
CA HIS A 8 76.98 -18.78 -33.48
C HIS A 8 77.96 -19.07 -32.34
N PHE A 9 77.95 -20.29 -31.82
CA PHE A 9 79.19 -20.90 -31.24
C PHE A 9 79.21 -22.43 -31.41
N ASN A 10 80.05 -22.83 -32.07
CA ASN A 10 81.11 -23.76 -32.47
C ASN A 10 81.17 -25.08 -31.71
N VAL A 11 81.21 -26.13 -32.55
CA VAL A 11 81.54 -27.52 -32.23
C VAL A 11 83.04 -27.64 -32.17
N HIS A 12 83.57 -28.23 -31.13
CA HIS A 12 84.78 -29.11 -31.24
C HIS A 12 85.05 -29.91 -29.94
N THR A 13 85.10 -31.19 -30.15
CA THR A 13 86.05 -32.20 -29.52
C THR A 13 85.88 -32.51 -28.03
N LEU A 14 85.51 -33.77 -27.72
CA LEU A 14 86.48 -34.67 -27.13
C LEU A 14 86.03 -36.17 -27.26
N ARG A 15 86.86 -36.90 -27.99
CA ARG A 15 86.86 -38.37 -28.06
C ARG A 15 87.40 -38.95 -26.75
N GLY A 16 86.79 -40.03 -26.32
CA GLY A 16 87.43 -41.03 -25.46
C GLY A 16 86.86 -41.13 -24.05
N ILE A 17 85.97 -42.08 -23.84
CA ILE A 17 85.88 -42.95 -22.68
C ILE A 17 84.63 -43.86 -22.94
N GLY A 18 84.71 -44.88 -23.64
CA GLY A 18 83.94 -46.12 -23.57
C GLY A 18 84.90 -47.17 -23.04
N PRO A 19 84.67 -47.95 -22.11
CA PRO A 19 83.65 -48.98 -21.92
C PRO A 19 83.24 -49.21 -20.45
N LEU A 20 83.07 -48.20 -19.66
CA LEU A 20 82.68 -48.39 -18.24
C LEU A 20 81.18 -48.19 -17.96
N ILE A 21 80.37 -47.89 -18.98
CA ILE A 21 78.90 -47.62 -18.84
C ILE A 21 78.07 -48.87 -19.08
N VAL A 22 78.57 -49.96 -19.61
CA VAL A 22 77.80 -51.17 -19.90
C VAL A 22 77.50 -52.02 -18.66
N LEU A 23 78.28 -51.91 -17.60
CA LEU A 23 78.12 -52.76 -16.39
C LEU A 23 77.23 -52.17 -15.33
N LEU A 24 76.74 -50.93 -15.46
CA LEU A 24 75.86 -50.25 -14.50
C LEU A 24 74.41 -50.26 -14.94
N ALA A 25 74.14 -50.74 -16.15
CA ALA A 25 72.76 -50.76 -16.72
C ALA A 25 71.95 -52.05 -16.41
N VAL A 26 72.51 -53.05 -15.76
CA VAL A 26 71.83 -54.33 -15.46
C VAL A 26 71.30 -54.44 -14.01
N ALA A 27 71.69 -53.49 -13.12
CA ALA A 27 71.32 -53.55 -11.70
C ALA A 27 70.06 -52.71 -11.33
N LEU A 28 69.38 -52.11 -12.28
CA LEU A 28 68.15 -51.23 -12.05
C LEU A 28 66.86 -51.79 -12.63
N SER A 29 66.79 -53.10 -12.93
CA SER A 29 65.51 -53.76 -13.26
C SER A 29 64.85 -54.28 -11.98
N GLY A 30 64.82 -53.45 -10.91
CA GLY A 30 63.95 -53.68 -9.72
C GLY A 30 62.57 -53.17 -9.93
N CYS A 31 61.58 -54.04 -9.85
CA CYS A 31 60.15 -53.92 -9.79
C CYS A 31 59.62 -52.49 -9.59
N SER A 32 59.18 -51.85 -10.63
CA SER A 32 58.22 -50.76 -10.54
C SER A 32 56.83 -51.39 -10.41
N GLU A 33 56.40 -51.65 -9.18
CA GLU A 33 55.02 -51.84 -8.83
C GLU A 33 54.29 -50.58 -9.22
N LYS A 34 53.45 -50.59 -10.26
CA LYS A 34 52.52 -49.51 -10.61
C LYS A 34 51.73 -49.18 -9.34
N PRO A 35 51.76 -47.97 -8.82
CA PRO A 35 50.87 -47.61 -7.73
C PRO A 35 49.44 -47.83 -8.25
N GLN A 36 48.74 -48.77 -7.68
CA GLN A 36 47.32 -48.95 -7.84
C GLN A 36 46.69 -47.62 -7.49
N PRO A 37 45.82 -47.04 -8.36
CA PRO A 37 45.14 -45.80 -8.01
C PRO A 37 44.34 -46.08 -6.74
N GLN A 38 44.84 -45.59 -5.61
CA GLN A 38 44.14 -45.62 -4.35
C GLN A 38 42.83 -44.89 -4.63
N ALA A 39 41.69 -45.62 -4.61
CA ALA A 39 40.36 -45.05 -4.81
C ALA A 39 40.27 -43.87 -3.85
N ALA A 40 40.23 -42.65 -4.42
CA ALA A 40 40.14 -41.43 -3.63
C ALA A 40 38.94 -41.57 -2.69
N ALA A 41 39.18 -41.47 -1.40
CA ALA A 41 38.14 -41.57 -0.39
C ALA A 41 36.99 -40.67 -0.79
N ALA A 42 35.76 -41.22 -0.82
CA ALA A 42 34.59 -40.45 -1.19
C ALA A 42 34.47 -39.18 -0.31
N PRO A 43 34.39 -37.99 -0.91
CA PRO A 43 34.38 -36.76 -0.15
C PRO A 43 33.19 -36.69 0.83
N PRO A 44 33.41 -36.24 2.08
CA PRO A 44 32.33 -36.09 3.04
C PRO A 44 31.43 -34.92 2.64
N VAL A 45 30.10 -35.12 2.70
CA VAL A 45 29.05 -34.13 2.43
C VAL A 45 27.98 -34.21 3.51
N THR A 46 27.38 -33.07 3.86
CA THR A 46 26.25 -33.04 4.78
C THR A 46 24.94 -33.12 4.01
N VAL A 47 24.08 -34.06 4.38
CA VAL A 47 22.78 -34.26 3.74
C VAL A 47 21.64 -33.99 4.72
N ALA A 48 20.55 -33.41 4.19
CA ALA A 48 19.30 -33.22 4.93
C ALA A 48 18.12 -33.65 4.05
N GLN A 49 17.05 -34.07 4.69
CA GLN A 49 15.75 -34.21 4.02
C GLN A 49 15.06 -32.86 3.92
N PRO A 50 14.29 -32.58 2.85
CA PRO A 50 13.48 -31.39 2.76
C PRO A 50 12.50 -31.29 3.93
N VAL A 51 12.38 -30.08 4.49
CA VAL A 51 11.41 -29.81 5.56
C VAL A 51 10.04 -29.62 4.93
N LYS A 52 9.05 -30.42 5.37
CA LYS A 52 7.66 -30.28 4.94
C LYS A 52 7.00 -29.24 5.84
N ARG A 53 6.49 -28.15 5.26
CA ARG A 53 5.82 -27.06 5.97
C ARG A 53 4.64 -26.53 5.15
N THR A 54 3.58 -26.08 5.84
CA THR A 54 2.51 -25.31 5.22
C THR A 54 2.99 -23.88 5.03
N VAL A 55 2.98 -23.40 3.80
CA VAL A 55 3.41 -22.05 3.41
C VAL A 55 2.30 -21.32 2.68
N THR A 56 2.37 -20.01 2.69
CA THR A 56 1.49 -19.12 1.92
C THR A 56 2.36 -18.20 1.09
N ASP A 57 2.10 -18.12 -0.20
CA ASP A 57 2.80 -17.16 -1.05
C ASP A 57 2.26 -15.76 -0.81
N TRP A 58 3.16 -14.78 -0.86
CA TRP A 58 2.84 -13.36 -0.76
C TRP A 58 3.37 -12.63 -1.98
N ASP A 59 2.53 -11.79 -2.56
CA ASP A 59 2.94 -10.85 -3.60
C ASP A 59 3.29 -9.52 -2.93
N GLU A 60 4.47 -8.98 -3.23
CA GLU A 60 4.97 -7.75 -2.60
C GLU A 60 4.89 -6.58 -3.57
N PHE A 61 4.37 -5.45 -3.07
CA PHE A 61 4.23 -4.20 -3.81
C PHE A 61 4.74 -3.05 -2.97
N THR A 62 5.13 -1.97 -3.63
CA THR A 62 5.35 -0.68 -2.95
C THR A 62 4.04 0.09 -2.97
N GLY A 63 3.57 0.50 -1.80
CA GLY A 63 2.36 1.29 -1.64
C GLY A 63 2.65 2.68 -1.08
N ARG A 64 1.73 3.61 -1.31
CA ARG A 64 1.73 4.94 -0.74
C ARG A 64 0.50 5.13 0.14
N PHE A 65 0.71 5.64 1.33
CA PHE A 65 -0.38 5.93 2.24
C PHE A 65 -1.08 7.24 1.87
N GLU A 66 -2.41 7.22 1.92
CA GLU A 66 -3.27 8.38 1.68
C GLU A 66 -4.35 8.46 2.75
N ALA A 67 -4.78 9.67 3.07
CA ALA A 67 -5.90 9.86 3.99
C ALA A 67 -7.19 9.30 3.37
N VAL A 68 -8.12 8.81 4.21
CA VAL A 68 -9.47 8.42 3.75
C VAL A 68 -10.22 9.66 3.31
N GLU A 69 -10.08 10.75 4.07
CA GLU A 69 -10.69 12.04 3.78
C GLU A 69 -9.64 13.15 3.94
N GLU A 70 -9.61 14.04 2.95
CA GLU A 70 -8.81 15.26 2.96
C GLU A 70 -9.71 16.43 2.58
N VAL A 71 -9.81 17.41 3.45
CA VAL A 71 -10.67 18.58 3.24
C VAL A 71 -9.89 19.88 3.38
N SER A 72 -9.94 20.70 2.32
CA SER A 72 -9.49 22.10 2.38
C SER A 72 -10.59 22.95 2.99
N VAL A 73 -10.39 23.42 4.22
CA VAL A 73 -11.31 24.32 4.91
C VAL A 73 -11.20 25.71 4.30
N ARG A 74 -12.32 26.22 3.77
CA ARG A 74 -12.39 27.53 3.12
C ARG A 74 -13.46 28.41 3.73
N ALA A 75 -13.22 29.72 3.72
CA ALA A 75 -14.20 30.72 4.15
C ALA A 75 -15.41 30.71 3.21
N ARG A 76 -16.62 30.61 3.77
CA ARG A 76 -17.88 30.74 3.02
C ARG A 76 -18.35 32.17 2.92
N VAL A 77 -18.03 33.01 3.92
CA VAL A 77 -18.35 34.43 3.97
C VAL A 77 -17.06 35.22 4.02
N GLY A 78 -17.07 36.48 3.53
CA GLY A 78 -15.96 37.38 3.57
C GLY A 78 -15.97 38.25 4.84
N GLY A 79 -14.79 38.53 5.41
CA GLY A 79 -14.69 39.35 6.61
C GLY A 79 -13.30 39.27 7.25
N PHE A 80 -13.07 39.99 8.34
CA PHE A 80 -11.83 39.89 9.09
C PHE A 80 -11.84 38.69 10.02
N VAL A 81 -10.73 37.94 10.06
CA VAL A 81 -10.56 36.87 11.06
C VAL A 81 -10.32 37.51 12.43
N THR A 82 -11.20 37.17 13.39
CA THR A 82 -11.09 37.66 14.77
C THR A 82 -10.38 36.68 15.68
N ASN A 83 -10.61 35.39 15.49
CA ASN A 83 -10.05 34.30 16.32
C ASN A 83 -9.63 33.11 15.49
N VAL A 84 -8.58 32.41 15.99
CA VAL A 84 -8.17 31.05 15.55
C VAL A 84 -8.20 30.17 16.81
N GLU A 85 -9.04 29.15 16.81
CA GLU A 85 -9.38 28.35 18.01
C GLU A 85 -8.66 26.99 18.07
N PHE A 86 -7.66 26.75 17.23
CA PHE A 86 -6.85 25.54 17.23
C PHE A 86 -5.36 25.90 17.20
N LYS A 87 -4.51 24.91 17.53
CA LYS A 87 -3.06 24.98 17.31
C LYS A 87 -2.70 24.17 16.06
N ASP A 88 -1.68 24.64 15.36
CA ASP A 88 -1.15 23.97 14.18
C ASP A 88 -0.75 22.52 14.50
N GLY A 89 -1.30 21.56 13.74
CA GLY A 89 -1.05 20.14 13.92
C GLY A 89 -1.91 19.41 14.96
N ASP A 90 -2.84 20.09 15.63
CA ASP A 90 -3.75 19.48 16.61
C ASP A 90 -4.70 18.47 15.95
N MET A 91 -5.19 17.54 16.76
CA MET A 91 -6.33 16.71 16.40
C MET A 91 -7.63 17.45 16.69
N VAL A 92 -8.51 17.48 15.69
CA VAL A 92 -9.83 18.12 15.79
C VAL A 92 -10.92 17.09 15.47
N HIS A 93 -12.09 17.29 16.09
CA HIS A 93 -13.27 16.47 15.79
C HIS A 93 -14.23 17.24 14.87
N ALA A 94 -15.02 16.48 14.12
CA ALA A 94 -16.08 17.10 13.32
C ALA A 94 -17.00 17.95 14.21
N GLY A 95 -17.19 19.23 13.85
CA GLY A 95 -17.94 20.20 14.62
C GLY A 95 -17.12 21.08 15.57
N ASP A 96 -15.81 20.85 15.71
CA ASP A 96 -14.94 21.74 16.50
C ASP A 96 -14.79 23.09 15.80
N LEU A 97 -14.81 24.18 16.59
CA LEU A 97 -14.63 25.54 16.09
C LEU A 97 -13.17 25.77 15.71
N LEU A 98 -12.92 26.23 14.48
CA LEU A 98 -11.58 26.49 13.96
C LEU A 98 -11.27 27.98 13.84
N TYR A 99 -12.19 28.75 13.24
CA TYR A 99 -12.03 30.18 13.01
C TYR A 99 -13.31 30.94 13.33
N ILE A 100 -13.14 32.17 13.76
CA ILE A 100 -14.22 33.15 13.84
C ILE A 100 -13.91 34.28 12.88
N ILE A 101 -14.81 34.51 11.92
CA ILE A 101 -14.84 35.70 11.06
C ILE A 101 -15.77 36.71 11.72
N ASP A 102 -15.47 37.99 11.69
CA ASP A 102 -16.26 39.02 12.37
C ASP A 102 -17.77 38.87 12.09
N PRO A 103 -18.58 38.44 13.08
CA PRO A 103 -20.01 38.15 12.87
C PRO A 103 -20.88 39.42 12.87
N ARG A 104 -20.41 40.51 13.43
CA ARG A 104 -21.20 41.74 13.69
C ARG A 104 -21.92 42.29 12.46
N PRO A 105 -21.30 42.37 11.26
CA PRO A 105 -22.01 42.84 10.06
C PRO A 105 -23.16 41.90 9.68
N PHE A 106 -22.96 40.59 9.83
CA PHE A 106 -23.95 39.57 9.48
C PHE A 106 -25.09 39.53 10.51
N GLU A 107 -24.79 39.67 11.78
CA GLU A 107 -25.78 39.80 12.86
C GLU A 107 -26.70 41.00 12.67
N ALA A 108 -26.13 42.14 12.25
CA ALA A 108 -26.92 43.33 11.93
C ALA A 108 -27.91 43.09 10.79
N VAL A 109 -27.49 42.37 9.72
CA VAL A 109 -28.34 41.99 8.59
C VAL A 109 -29.42 40.99 9.04
N ALA A 110 -29.06 40.01 9.88
CA ALA A 110 -30.03 39.05 10.43
C ALA A 110 -31.09 39.72 11.29
N THR A 111 -30.69 40.69 12.13
CA THR A 111 -31.60 41.50 12.95
C THR A 111 -32.55 42.35 12.08
N GLN A 112 -32.05 42.92 10.99
CA GLN A 112 -32.87 43.66 10.02
C GLN A 112 -33.89 42.76 9.35
N ALA A 113 -33.48 41.56 8.91
CA ALA A 113 -34.35 40.57 8.27
C ALA A 113 -35.43 40.06 9.24
N ASP A 114 -35.10 39.87 10.52
CA ASP A 114 -36.08 39.50 11.56
C ASP A 114 -37.15 40.57 11.75
N GLY A 115 -36.75 41.86 11.77
CA GLY A 115 -37.69 42.97 11.79
C GLY A 115 -38.63 43.01 10.56
N GLN A 116 -38.10 42.67 9.36
CA GLN A 116 -38.91 42.58 8.13
C GLN A 116 -39.90 41.42 8.21
N LEU A 117 -39.53 40.28 8.76
CA LEU A 117 -40.40 39.15 8.98
C LEU A 117 -41.50 39.49 9.98
N ALA A 118 -41.18 40.17 11.07
CA ALA A 118 -42.17 40.64 12.07
C ALA A 118 -43.22 41.56 11.44
N ASP A 119 -42.79 42.51 10.58
CA ASP A 119 -43.72 43.40 9.83
C ASP A 119 -44.61 42.62 8.86
N ALA A 120 -44.03 41.65 8.10
CA ALA A 120 -44.77 40.83 7.17
C ALA A 120 -45.85 39.96 7.90
N ARG A 121 -45.49 39.39 9.05
CA ARG A 121 -46.41 38.61 9.90
C ARG A 121 -47.57 39.46 10.43
N ALA A 122 -47.29 40.68 10.90
CA ALA A 122 -48.30 41.58 11.36
C ALA A 122 -49.27 41.98 10.24
N LYS A 123 -48.79 42.18 9.01
CA LYS A 123 -49.61 42.46 7.84
C LYS A 123 -50.49 41.25 7.44
N ALA A 124 -49.94 40.01 7.48
CA ALA A 124 -50.71 38.80 7.21
C ALA A 124 -51.80 38.56 8.24
N GLU A 125 -51.49 38.80 9.52
CA GLU A 125 -52.47 38.74 10.59
C GLU A 125 -53.59 39.79 10.45
N LEU A 126 -53.26 41.04 10.08
CA LEU A 126 -54.22 42.06 9.79
C LEU A 126 -55.11 41.63 8.62
N ALA A 127 -54.58 41.22 7.49
CA ALA A 127 -55.34 40.78 6.33
C ALA A 127 -56.27 39.58 6.65
N LYS A 128 -55.80 38.66 7.51
CA LYS A 128 -56.64 37.57 8.02
C LYS A 128 -57.84 38.07 8.81
N ARG A 129 -57.60 38.95 9.78
CA ARG A 129 -58.70 39.55 10.57
C ARG A 129 -59.70 40.29 9.71
N GLU A 130 -59.19 40.99 8.66
CA GLU A 130 -60.08 41.73 7.73
C GLU A 130 -60.91 40.76 6.85
N LEU A 131 -60.32 39.66 6.39
CA LEU A 131 -61.06 38.62 5.68
C LEU A 131 -62.14 38.00 6.57
N ASP A 132 -61.76 37.56 7.81
CA ASP A 132 -62.71 36.98 8.77
C ASP A 132 -63.92 37.93 9.06
N ARG A 133 -63.63 39.26 9.24
CA ARG A 133 -64.64 40.28 9.38
C ARG A 133 -65.50 40.38 8.12
N GLY A 134 -64.91 40.34 6.93
CA GLY A 134 -65.64 40.34 5.64
C GLY A 134 -66.55 39.18 5.47
N LEU A 135 -66.09 37.97 5.80
CA LEU A 135 -66.89 36.73 5.74
C LEU A 135 -68.19 36.83 6.63
N ASN A 136 -67.97 37.38 7.86
CA ASN A 136 -69.13 37.59 8.77
C ASN A 136 -70.14 38.62 8.23
N LEU A 137 -69.67 39.70 7.57
CA LEU A 137 -70.56 40.76 7.01
C LEU A 137 -71.26 40.39 5.75
N VAL A 138 -70.70 39.46 4.93
CA VAL A 138 -71.44 38.90 3.76
C VAL A 138 -72.68 38.11 4.19
N GLN A 139 -72.56 37.36 5.30
CA GLN A 139 -73.73 36.64 5.83
C GLN A 139 -74.92 37.55 6.18
N THR A 140 -74.66 38.82 6.50
CA THR A 140 -75.71 39.83 6.78
C THR A 140 -75.98 40.73 5.59
N SER A 141 -75.48 40.39 4.37
CA SER A 141 -75.58 41.20 3.15
C SER A 141 -75.01 42.66 3.27
N ALA A 142 -74.14 42.91 4.25
CA ALA A 142 -73.61 44.22 4.49
C ALA A 142 -72.40 44.55 3.56
N VAL A 143 -71.81 43.53 2.90
CA VAL A 143 -70.73 43.70 1.90
C VAL A 143 -70.94 42.75 0.73
N SER A 144 -70.39 43.05 -0.46
CA SER A 144 -70.46 42.19 -1.65
C SER A 144 -69.42 41.06 -1.60
N GLU A 145 -69.66 39.93 -2.30
CA GLU A 145 -68.72 38.84 -2.49
C GLU A 145 -67.42 39.31 -3.10
N GLN A 146 -67.49 40.29 -4.01
CA GLN A 146 -66.31 40.90 -4.61
C GLN A 146 -65.34 41.49 -3.56
N VAL A 147 -65.86 42.08 -2.48
CA VAL A 147 -64.98 42.62 -1.37
C VAL A 147 -64.39 41.50 -0.61
N VAL A 148 -65.05 40.38 -0.40
CA VAL A 148 -64.51 39.18 0.25
C VAL A 148 -63.40 38.57 -0.60
N ASP A 149 -63.56 38.49 -1.92
CA ASP A 149 -62.56 37.96 -2.84
C ASP A 149 -61.29 38.84 -2.87
N GLN A 150 -61.45 40.17 -2.84
CA GLN A 150 -60.34 41.11 -2.71
C GLN A 150 -59.56 40.90 -1.40
N ARG A 151 -60.26 40.71 -0.26
CA ARG A 151 -59.58 40.41 1.04
C ARG A 151 -58.89 39.07 1.06
N ARG A 152 -59.48 38.06 0.39
CA ARG A 152 -58.80 36.73 0.23
C ARG A 152 -57.51 36.87 -0.58
N GLN A 153 -57.53 37.64 -1.67
CA GLN A 153 -56.32 37.94 -2.45
C GLN A 153 -55.31 38.71 -1.64
N ALA A 154 -55.73 39.69 -0.84
CA ALA A 154 -54.85 40.45 0.05
C ALA A 154 -54.20 39.54 1.09
N LEU A 155 -54.91 38.58 1.70
CA LEU A 155 -54.36 37.61 2.61
C LEU A 155 -53.34 36.70 1.92
N GLN A 156 -53.63 36.22 0.72
CA GLN A 156 -52.71 35.40 -0.06
C GLN A 156 -51.40 36.19 -0.38
N ALA A 157 -51.53 37.46 -0.77
CA ALA A 157 -50.39 38.31 -1.03
C ALA A 157 -49.53 38.55 0.25
N ALA A 158 -50.22 38.77 1.40
CA ALA A 158 -49.53 38.96 2.68
C ALA A 158 -48.78 37.68 3.14
N HIS A 159 -49.37 36.49 2.97
CA HIS A 159 -48.67 35.23 3.24
C HIS A 159 -47.49 34.98 2.30
N ALA A 160 -47.62 35.35 1.02
CA ALA A 160 -46.48 35.27 0.09
C ALA A 160 -45.34 36.19 0.53
N ALA A 161 -45.66 37.42 0.99
CA ALA A 161 -44.65 38.33 1.52
C ALA A 161 -43.99 37.83 2.82
N GLU A 162 -44.75 37.19 3.70
CA GLU A 162 -44.25 36.51 4.90
C GLU A 162 -43.24 35.43 4.53
N THR A 163 -43.58 34.55 3.59
CA THR A 163 -42.67 33.47 3.11
C THR A 163 -41.38 34.03 2.53
N VAL A 164 -41.43 35.13 1.77
CA VAL A 164 -40.25 35.82 1.25
C VAL A 164 -39.38 36.36 2.39
N ALA A 165 -39.96 37.00 3.40
CA ALA A 165 -39.25 37.51 4.55
C ALA A 165 -38.62 36.41 5.42
N GLU A 166 -39.30 35.25 5.58
CA GLU A 166 -38.76 34.05 6.23
C GLU A 166 -37.51 33.52 5.50
N GLY A 167 -37.57 33.45 4.17
CA GLY A 167 -36.44 33.09 3.34
C GLY A 167 -35.24 34.02 3.50
N ALA A 168 -35.50 35.34 3.55
CA ALA A 168 -34.48 36.37 3.75
C ALA A 168 -33.84 36.24 5.13
N LEU A 169 -34.61 36.07 6.20
CA LEU A 169 -34.07 35.83 7.55
C LEU A 169 -33.22 34.57 7.62
N ARG A 170 -33.70 33.49 7.04
CA ARG A 170 -32.99 32.21 7.00
C ARG A 170 -31.61 32.38 6.30
N ALA A 171 -31.57 33.05 5.16
CA ALA A 171 -30.34 33.33 4.45
C ALA A 171 -29.34 34.19 5.30
N ALA A 172 -29.87 35.21 5.99
CA ALA A 172 -29.03 36.04 6.87
C ALA A 172 -28.49 35.25 8.07
N GLN A 173 -29.31 34.36 8.68
CA GLN A 173 -28.88 33.48 9.76
C GLN A 173 -27.80 32.51 9.32
N LEU A 174 -27.91 31.92 8.13
CA LEU A 174 -26.88 31.04 7.56
C LEU A 174 -25.54 31.79 7.39
N ASN A 175 -25.57 33.05 6.98
CA ASN A 175 -24.35 33.83 6.87
C ASN A 175 -23.71 34.09 8.24
N VAL A 176 -24.47 34.28 9.31
CA VAL A 176 -23.96 34.35 10.69
C VAL A 176 -23.34 33.02 11.10
N GLU A 177 -24.00 31.87 10.79
CA GLU A 177 -23.48 30.55 11.05
C GLU A 177 -22.13 30.34 10.34
N PHE A 178 -22.02 30.75 9.08
CA PHE A 178 -20.79 30.63 8.30
C PHE A 178 -19.63 31.49 8.78
N THR A 179 -19.85 32.47 9.66
CA THR A 179 -18.77 33.21 10.35
C THR A 179 -18.02 32.33 11.35
N HIS A 180 -18.68 31.30 11.87
CA HIS A 180 -18.09 30.27 12.75
C HIS A 180 -17.68 29.06 11.92
N VAL A 181 -16.41 29.03 11.53
CA VAL A 181 -15.88 27.97 10.66
C VAL A 181 -15.59 26.74 11.50
N MET A 182 -16.38 25.69 11.29
CA MET A 182 -16.27 24.40 12.00
C MET A 182 -15.46 23.39 11.19
N ALA A 183 -14.84 22.43 11.88
CA ALA A 183 -14.20 21.27 11.28
C ALA A 183 -15.25 20.35 10.60
N PRO A 184 -15.15 20.09 9.29
CA PRO A 184 -16.11 19.23 8.60
C PRO A 184 -15.89 17.73 8.86
N ILE A 185 -14.66 17.34 9.21
CA ILE A 185 -14.26 15.95 9.49
C ILE A 185 -13.39 15.88 10.75
N THR A 186 -13.31 14.71 11.34
CA THR A 186 -12.35 14.40 12.40
C THR A 186 -10.99 14.07 11.78
N GLY A 187 -9.93 14.70 12.27
CA GLY A 187 -8.58 14.48 11.74
C GLY A 187 -7.56 15.45 12.28
N ARG A 188 -6.37 15.42 11.71
CA ARG A 188 -5.31 16.36 12.05
C ARG A 188 -5.41 17.60 11.19
N VAL A 189 -5.52 18.76 11.85
CA VAL A 189 -5.51 20.05 11.17
C VAL A 189 -4.06 20.41 10.80
N SER A 190 -3.91 21.05 9.64
CA SER A 190 -2.62 21.62 9.20
C SER A 190 -2.35 22.96 9.91
N ARG A 191 -1.34 23.68 9.47
CA ARG A 191 -1.09 25.03 9.96
C ARG A 191 -2.23 25.98 9.55
N HIS A 192 -2.43 27.04 10.31
CA HIS A 192 -3.27 28.15 9.89
C HIS A 192 -2.60 28.91 8.73
N LEU A 193 -3.35 29.14 7.65
CA LEU A 193 -2.88 29.89 6.48
C LEU A 193 -3.21 31.38 6.56
N VAL A 194 -4.14 31.72 7.44
CA VAL A 194 -4.63 33.08 7.65
C VAL A 194 -4.55 33.44 9.13
N SER A 195 -3.92 34.55 9.47
CA SER A 195 -3.76 35.03 10.84
C SER A 195 -4.89 35.98 11.25
N ILE A 196 -5.07 36.14 12.56
CA ILE A 196 -6.02 37.11 13.14
C ILE A 196 -5.76 38.50 12.56
N GLY A 197 -6.84 39.22 12.23
CA GLY A 197 -6.80 40.57 11.64
C GLY A 197 -6.72 40.59 10.11
N ASN A 198 -6.49 39.46 9.45
CA ASN A 198 -6.49 39.39 7.99
C ASN A 198 -7.92 39.35 7.43
N LEU A 199 -8.11 39.97 6.27
CA LEU A 199 -9.33 39.88 5.49
C LEU A 199 -9.37 38.60 4.68
N VAL A 200 -10.46 37.86 4.76
CA VAL A 200 -10.75 36.66 3.94
C VAL A 200 -11.91 36.93 2.98
N GLN A 201 -11.90 36.25 1.84
CA GLN A 201 -12.97 36.34 0.85
C GLN A 201 -13.86 35.13 0.97
N GLY A 202 -15.16 35.32 0.87
CA GLY A 202 -16.15 34.25 0.84
C GLY A 202 -16.18 33.52 -0.48
N SER A 203 -16.94 32.40 -0.52
CA SER A 203 -17.03 31.50 -1.68
C SER A 203 -18.02 31.93 -2.76
N ASP A 204 -18.67 33.09 -2.65
CA ASP A 204 -19.72 33.55 -3.55
C ASP A 204 -19.31 33.61 -5.03
N ASN A 205 -18.01 33.67 -5.31
CA ASN A 205 -17.41 33.66 -6.66
C ASN A 205 -16.56 32.41 -6.93
N GLY A 206 -16.82 31.28 -6.28
CA GLY A 206 -16.19 29.99 -6.60
C GLY A 206 -14.81 29.73 -6.00
N GLY A 207 -14.28 30.60 -5.13
CA GLY A 207 -12.90 30.48 -4.66
C GLY A 207 -12.62 30.99 -3.26
N GLY A 208 -13.48 30.78 -2.26
CA GLY A 208 -13.26 31.25 -0.89
C GLY A 208 -11.82 31.01 -0.38
N THR A 209 -11.28 31.97 0.39
CA THR A 209 -9.92 31.90 0.93
C THR A 209 -9.73 30.61 1.71
N GLN A 210 -8.69 29.85 1.39
CA GLN A 210 -8.32 28.65 2.14
C GLN A 210 -7.75 29.07 3.50
N LEU A 211 -8.30 28.51 4.57
CA LEU A 211 -7.94 28.80 5.96
C LEU A 211 -6.95 27.79 6.51
N THR A 212 -7.23 26.51 6.27
CA THR A 212 -6.39 25.35 6.64
C THR A 212 -6.80 24.12 5.84
N SER A 213 -6.19 22.96 6.12
CA SER A 213 -6.64 21.65 5.65
C SER A 213 -6.72 20.68 6.81
N ILE A 214 -7.59 19.69 6.70
CA ILE A 214 -7.74 18.60 7.68
C ILE A 214 -7.62 17.30 6.94
N VAL A 215 -6.82 16.35 7.48
CA VAL A 215 -6.66 15.00 6.96
C VAL A 215 -7.07 13.99 8.02
N SER A 216 -7.89 13.02 7.62
CA SER A 216 -8.20 11.88 8.49
C SER A 216 -6.96 10.98 8.64
N LEU A 217 -6.74 10.40 9.82
CA LEU A 217 -5.58 9.54 10.07
C LEU A 217 -5.95 8.10 10.40
N ASP A 218 -7.11 7.83 10.98
CA ASP A 218 -7.58 6.48 11.32
C ASP A 218 -9.02 6.28 10.83
N PRO A 219 -9.26 5.28 9.98
CA PRO A 219 -8.30 4.44 9.29
C PRO A 219 -7.50 5.19 8.21
N ILE A 220 -6.45 4.57 7.67
CA ILE A 220 -5.65 5.12 6.57
C ILE A 220 -5.69 4.17 5.37
N TYR A 221 -5.66 4.72 4.17
CA TYR A 221 -5.55 3.96 2.93
C TYR A 221 -4.09 3.73 2.55
N VAL A 222 -3.81 2.60 1.93
CA VAL A 222 -2.58 2.36 1.18
C VAL A 222 -2.94 1.99 -0.25
N TYR A 223 -2.49 2.80 -1.21
CA TYR A 223 -2.61 2.51 -2.63
C TYR A 223 -1.34 1.84 -3.12
N PHE A 224 -1.49 0.82 -3.94
CA PHE A 224 -0.40 0.12 -4.58
C PHE A 224 -0.80 -0.32 -5.98
N ASP A 225 0.19 -0.42 -6.86
CA ASP A 225 -0.04 -0.78 -8.25
C ASP A 225 0.43 -2.22 -8.47
N MET A 226 -0.50 -3.05 -8.96
CA MET A 226 -0.31 -4.48 -9.26
C MET A 226 -0.05 -4.64 -10.76
N ASP A 227 1.00 -5.36 -11.13
CA ASP A 227 1.27 -5.68 -12.53
C ASP A 227 0.23 -6.65 -13.12
N GLU A 228 0.05 -6.59 -14.44
CA GLU A 228 -0.92 -7.42 -15.17
C GLU A 228 -0.69 -8.93 -14.94
N ALA A 229 0.57 -9.38 -14.89
CA ALA A 229 0.88 -10.79 -14.70
C ALA A 229 0.39 -11.30 -13.33
N THR A 230 0.59 -10.52 -12.27
CA THR A 230 0.07 -10.83 -10.93
C THR A 230 -1.46 -10.80 -10.91
N TYR A 231 -2.08 -9.83 -11.58
CA TYR A 231 -3.55 -9.79 -11.70
C TYR A 231 -4.10 -11.04 -12.40
N LEU A 232 -3.51 -11.45 -13.53
CA LEU A 232 -3.92 -12.65 -14.26
C LEU A 232 -3.69 -13.92 -13.44
N LYS A 233 -2.55 -14.02 -12.72
CA LYS A 233 -2.28 -15.12 -11.78
C LYS A 233 -3.38 -15.20 -10.71
N ASN A 234 -3.72 -14.07 -10.10
CA ASN A 234 -4.72 -14.01 -9.06
C ASN A 234 -6.13 -14.37 -9.57
N ASN A 235 -6.49 -13.93 -10.78
CA ASN A 235 -7.73 -14.32 -11.43
C ASN A 235 -7.79 -15.83 -11.73
N LYS A 236 -6.69 -16.41 -12.22
CA LYS A 236 -6.60 -17.86 -12.45
C LYS A 236 -6.83 -18.63 -11.14
N LEU A 237 -6.18 -18.22 -10.05
CA LEU A 237 -6.37 -18.85 -8.74
C LEU A 237 -7.80 -18.70 -8.21
N TYR A 238 -8.48 -17.60 -8.52
CA TYR A 238 -9.90 -17.41 -8.20
C TYR A 238 -10.78 -18.40 -8.97
N PHE A 239 -10.61 -18.51 -10.29
CA PHE A 239 -11.39 -19.46 -11.10
C PHE A 239 -11.13 -20.92 -10.73
N GLU A 240 -9.93 -21.24 -10.23
CA GLU A 240 -9.58 -22.58 -9.70
C GLU A 240 -10.11 -22.80 -8.27
N GLY A 241 -10.79 -21.83 -7.64
CA GLY A 241 -11.27 -21.91 -6.25
C GLY A 241 -10.15 -21.89 -5.19
N LYS A 242 -8.93 -21.53 -5.58
CA LYS A 242 -7.75 -21.52 -4.70
C LYS A 242 -7.50 -20.18 -4.01
N ARG A 243 -8.28 -19.15 -4.33
CA ARG A 243 -8.18 -17.81 -3.74
C ARG A 243 -9.50 -17.06 -3.92
N PRO A 244 -10.02 -16.32 -2.91
CA PRO A 244 -11.15 -15.44 -3.11
C PRO A 244 -10.78 -14.23 -3.98
N SER A 245 -11.75 -13.73 -4.76
CA SER A 245 -11.57 -12.47 -5.50
C SER A 245 -11.48 -11.29 -4.55
N SER A 246 -10.49 -10.41 -4.72
CA SER A 246 -10.42 -9.17 -3.94
C SER A 246 -11.53 -8.15 -4.29
N ARG A 247 -12.32 -8.40 -5.33
CA ARG A 247 -13.53 -7.62 -5.67
C ARG A 247 -14.75 -8.03 -4.87
N GLU A 248 -14.80 -9.28 -4.43
CA GLU A 248 -15.97 -9.87 -3.75
C GLU A 248 -15.72 -10.02 -2.26
N THR A 249 -14.48 -10.32 -1.89
CA THR A 249 -14.09 -10.57 -0.50
C THR A 249 -12.82 -9.78 -0.17
N PRO A 250 -12.80 -9.03 0.93
CA PRO A 250 -11.61 -8.31 1.36
C PRO A 250 -10.47 -9.28 1.66
N ASN A 251 -9.46 -9.36 0.78
CA ASN A 251 -8.28 -10.16 1.01
C ASN A 251 -7.35 -9.49 2.02
N PRO A 252 -6.73 -10.25 2.94
CA PRO A 252 -5.81 -9.71 3.90
C PRO A 252 -4.54 -9.19 3.23
N VAL A 253 -4.04 -8.07 3.74
CA VAL A 253 -2.74 -7.51 3.41
C VAL A 253 -1.96 -7.27 4.68
N GLN A 254 -0.65 -7.33 4.56
CA GLN A 254 0.30 -6.96 5.60
C GLN A 254 1.16 -5.83 5.09
N VAL A 255 1.36 -4.82 5.91
CA VAL A 255 2.19 -3.67 5.53
C VAL A 255 3.38 -3.55 6.46
N THR A 256 4.53 -3.24 5.88
CA THR A 256 5.80 -2.99 6.57
C THR A 256 6.22 -1.57 6.26
N LEU A 257 6.45 -0.75 7.26
CA LEU A 257 7.00 0.59 7.09
C LEU A 257 8.51 0.53 6.80
N THR A 258 9.07 1.62 6.29
CA THR A 258 10.48 1.68 5.87
C THR A 258 11.47 1.41 7.01
N ASN A 259 11.10 1.71 8.24
CA ASN A 259 11.91 1.51 9.44
C ASN A 259 11.70 0.15 10.12
N GLU A 260 10.83 -0.71 9.56
CA GLU A 260 10.49 -2.01 10.11
C GLU A 260 11.13 -3.14 9.31
N THR A 261 11.44 -4.24 9.98
CA THR A 261 12.01 -5.44 9.35
C THR A 261 10.98 -6.54 9.12
N LYS A 262 9.84 -6.46 9.82
CA LYS A 262 8.74 -7.43 9.73
C LYS A 262 7.42 -6.71 9.52
N PRO A 263 6.43 -7.34 8.88
CA PRO A 263 5.08 -6.78 8.78
C PRO A 263 4.49 -6.56 10.18
N SER A 264 3.98 -5.36 10.43
CA SER A 264 3.41 -4.95 11.71
C SER A 264 2.00 -4.37 11.60
N HIS A 265 1.57 -4.04 10.38
CA HIS A 265 0.28 -3.45 10.13
C HIS A 265 -0.56 -4.37 9.24
N ASP A 266 -1.62 -4.93 9.83
CA ASP A 266 -2.57 -5.78 9.11
C ASP A 266 -3.71 -4.93 8.56
N GLY A 267 -4.14 -5.24 7.35
CA GLY A 267 -5.25 -4.58 6.70
C GLY A 267 -6.00 -5.49 5.73
N LYS A 268 -6.87 -4.89 4.94
CA LYS A 268 -7.68 -5.62 3.95
C LYS A 268 -7.80 -4.82 2.66
N VAL A 269 -7.68 -5.49 1.52
CA VAL A 269 -8.01 -4.89 0.22
C VAL A 269 -9.50 -4.60 0.19
N ASP A 270 -9.87 -3.36 -0.07
CA ASP A 270 -11.25 -2.92 -0.20
C ASP A 270 -11.60 -2.44 -1.61
N PHE A 271 -10.60 -2.15 -2.44
CA PHE A 271 -10.81 -1.64 -3.78
C PHE A 271 -9.76 -2.17 -4.77
N LEU A 272 -10.22 -2.54 -5.96
CA LEU A 272 -9.42 -2.80 -7.16
C LEU A 272 -10.02 -2.00 -8.30
N ASP A 273 -9.20 -1.26 -9.03
CA ASP A 273 -9.65 -0.47 -10.17
C ASP A 273 -10.33 -1.37 -11.22
N ASN A 274 -11.16 -0.77 -12.06
CA ASN A 274 -11.90 -1.48 -13.10
C ASN A 274 -11.12 -1.61 -14.41
N ARG A 275 -10.00 -0.90 -14.55
CA ARG A 275 -9.14 -0.88 -15.74
C ARG A 275 -7.66 -0.83 -15.37
N LEU A 276 -6.82 -1.35 -16.25
CA LEU A 276 -5.37 -1.17 -16.22
C LEU A 276 -5.01 0.24 -16.67
N ASP A 277 -4.00 0.83 -16.06
CA ASP A 277 -3.34 2.01 -16.58
C ASP A 277 -2.51 1.60 -17.82
N ILE A 278 -2.85 2.16 -18.95
CA ILE A 278 -2.24 1.80 -20.25
C ILE A 278 -0.75 2.21 -20.32
N SER A 279 -0.37 3.25 -19.58
CA SER A 279 1.01 3.77 -19.59
C SER A 279 1.98 2.89 -18.81
N THR A 280 1.51 2.25 -17.75
CA THR A 280 2.33 1.45 -16.82
C THR A 280 2.04 -0.05 -16.90
N GLY A 281 0.90 -0.46 -17.51
CA GLY A 281 0.44 -1.85 -17.51
C GLY A 281 0.05 -2.37 -16.13
N THR A 282 -0.32 -1.48 -15.20
CA THR A 282 -0.64 -1.84 -13.82
C THR A 282 -2.10 -1.60 -13.47
N LEU A 283 -2.60 -2.35 -12.51
CA LEU A 283 -3.92 -2.20 -11.90
C LEU A 283 -3.78 -1.59 -10.52
N ARG A 284 -4.41 -0.46 -10.29
CA ARG A 284 -4.42 0.18 -8.97
C ARG A 284 -5.29 -0.57 -7.99
N ALA A 285 -4.73 -0.85 -6.83
CA ALA A 285 -5.39 -1.47 -5.70
C ALA A 285 -5.30 -0.58 -4.47
N ARG A 286 -6.26 -0.74 -3.55
CA ARG A 286 -6.27 -0.02 -2.28
C ARG A 286 -6.56 -0.99 -1.15
N ALA A 287 -5.90 -0.77 -0.03
CA ALA A 287 -6.23 -1.47 1.21
C ALA A 287 -6.47 -0.45 2.35
N VAL A 288 -7.32 -0.85 3.28
CA VAL A 288 -7.62 -0.10 4.52
C VAL A 288 -6.78 -0.67 5.64
N ILE A 289 -6.06 0.21 6.32
CA ILE A 289 -5.18 -0.12 7.45
C ILE A 289 -5.67 0.65 8.69
N PRO A 290 -5.94 -0.01 9.83
CA PRO A 290 -6.15 0.68 11.10
C PRO A 290 -4.87 1.43 11.53
N ASN A 291 -5.02 2.66 11.97
CA ASN A 291 -3.91 3.53 12.39
C ASN A 291 -4.20 4.19 13.75
N LYS A 292 -4.55 3.37 14.73
CA LYS A 292 -5.00 3.84 16.06
C LYS A 292 -3.95 4.63 16.83
N ASP A 293 -2.68 4.32 16.61
CA ASP A 293 -1.54 5.02 17.22
C ASP A 293 -1.12 6.27 16.43
N LEU A 294 -1.79 6.54 15.31
CA LEU A 294 -1.56 7.70 14.42
C LEU A 294 -0.10 7.81 13.94
N SER A 295 0.63 6.69 13.91
CA SER A 295 2.04 6.64 13.53
C SER A 295 2.25 6.75 12.03
N ILE A 296 1.26 6.35 11.24
CA ILE A 296 1.29 6.41 9.78
C ILE A 296 0.69 7.73 9.32
N LEU A 297 1.45 8.46 8.50
CA LEU A 297 1.01 9.72 7.92
C LEU A 297 0.74 9.57 6.41
N PRO A 298 -0.26 10.27 5.88
CA PRO A 298 -0.46 10.37 4.44
C PRO A 298 0.81 10.84 3.73
N GLY A 299 1.12 10.24 2.58
CA GLY A 299 2.33 10.52 1.81
C GLY A 299 3.52 9.60 2.09
N GLN A 300 3.52 8.85 3.18
CA GLN A 300 4.54 7.84 3.45
C GLN A 300 4.44 6.66 2.48
N PHE A 301 5.55 5.90 2.37
CA PHE A 301 5.60 4.66 1.61
C PHE A 301 5.67 3.46 2.54
N GLY A 302 5.08 2.35 2.09
CA GLY A 302 5.16 1.08 2.78
C GLY A 302 5.27 -0.08 1.79
N ARG A 303 5.82 -1.19 2.25
CA ARG A 303 5.83 -2.45 1.50
C ARG A 303 4.54 -3.20 1.84
N VAL A 304 3.71 -3.41 0.83
CA VAL A 304 2.42 -4.10 0.94
C VAL A 304 2.62 -5.54 0.50
N ARG A 305 2.28 -6.49 1.35
CA ARG A 305 2.24 -7.93 1.06
C ARG A 305 0.80 -8.36 0.94
N LEU A 306 0.40 -8.76 -0.25
CA LEU A 306 -0.92 -9.31 -0.53
C LEU A 306 -0.83 -10.83 -0.59
N ILE A 307 -1.80 -11.52 -0.01
CA ILE A 307 -1.87 -12.97 -0.09
C ILE A 307 -1.95 -13.43 -1.56
N GLY A 308 -0.97 -14.22 -1.98
CA GLY A 308 -0.81 -14.71 -3.35
C GLY A 308 -1.28 -16.14 -3.57
N SER A 309 -1.50 -16.93 -2.48
CA SER A 309 -2.04 -18.28 -2.55
C SER A 309 -2.80 -18.63 -1.27
N LEU A 310 -3.67 -19.64 -1.32
CA LEU A 310 -4.09 -20.34 -0.10
C LEU A 310 -2.90 -21.07 0.51
N PRO A 311 -2.93 -21.40 1.82
CA PRO A 311 -1.92 -22.24 2.44
C PRO A 311 -1.80 -23.58 1.72
N TYR A 312 -0.58 -24.01 1.37
CA TYR A 312 -0.29 -25.28 0.74
C TYR A 312 0.93 -25.94 1.37
N GLU A 313 0.99 -27.28 1.31
CA GLU A 313 2.17 -28.01 1.77
C GLU A 313 3.30 -27.87 0.77
N ALA A 314 4.47 -27.46 1.22
CA ALA A 314 5.66 -27.29 0.42
C ALA A 314 6.86 -28.00 1.05
N LEU A 315 7.83 -28.33 0.21
CA LEU A 315 9.15 -28.81 0.60
C LEU A 315 10.11 -27.62 0.63
N LEU A 316 10.82 -27.46 1.74
CA LEU A 316 11.75 -26.35 1.94
C LEU A 316 13.17 -26.88 2.16
N LEU A 317 14.12 -26.13 1.63
CA LEU A 317 15.56 -26.37 1.83
C LEU A 317 16.26 -25.06 2.20
N PRO A 318 17.41 -25.14 2.91
CA PRO A 318 18.29 -23.98 3.04
C PRO A 318 18.70 -23.46 1.65
N ASP A 319 18.66 -22.15 1.45
CA ASP A 319 18.99 -21.53 0.15
C ASP A 319 20.42 -21.87 -0.30
N THR A 320 21.31 -22.18 0.66
CA THR A 320 22.67 -22.65 0.43
C THR A 320 22.77 -24.02 -0.25
N ALA A 321 21.69 -24.85 -0.19
CA ALA A 321 21.63 -26.15 -0.83
C ALA A 321 21.38 -26.08 -2.35
N ILE A 322 21.08 -24.88 -2.87
CA ILE A 322 20.69 -24.67 -4.26
C ILE A 322 21.90 -24.17 -5.05
N ALA A 323 22.27 -24.93 -6.07
CA ALA A 323 23.30 -24.56 -7.02
C ALA A 323 22.69 -24.00 -8.32
N THR A 324 23.52 -23.33 -9.10
CA THR A 324 23.13 -22.86 -10.42
C THR A 324 24.01 -23.55 -11.46
N ASP A 325 23.38 -24.26 -12.38
CA ASP A 325 24.05 -24.86 -13.52
C ASP A 325 23.55 -24.15 -14.80
N GLN A 326 24.45 -23.32 -15.36
CA GLN A 326 24.11 -22.40 -16.45
C GLN A 326 22.89 -21.53 -16.14
N SER A 327 21.72 -21.85 -16.73
CA SER A 327 20.44 -21.15 -16.53
C SER A 327 19.46 -21.88 -15.61
N ARG A 328 19.84 -23.10 -15.10
CA ARG A 328 18.93 -23.93 -14.31
C ARG A 328 19.32 -23.91 -12.84
N LYS A 329 18.33 -23.91 -11.99
CA LYS A 329 18.52 -24.16 -10.56
C LYS A 329 18.48 -25.64 -10.31
N ILE A 330 19.51 -26.15 -9.60
CA ILE A 330 19.65 -27.56 -9.32
C ILE A 330 19.92 -27.80 -7.84
N VAL A 331 19.60 -28.98 -7.38
CA VAL A 331 20.01 -29.52 -6.09
C VAL A 331 20.77 -30.82 -6.31
N PHE A 332 21.69 -31.17 -5.43
CA PHE A 332 22.38 -32.44 -5.47
C PHE A 332 21.71 -33.42 -4.51
N VAL A 333 21.17 -34.48 -5.08
CA VAL A 333 20.51 -35.57 -4.33
C VAL A 333 21.46 -36.74 -4.24
N VAL A 334 21.57 -37.34 -3.06
CA VAL A 334 22.38 -38.54 -2.82
C VAL A 334 21.45 -39.76 -2.89
N LYS A 335 21.71 -40.62 -3.86
CA LYS A 335 20.98 -41.90 -4.03
C LYS A 335 21.33 -42.91 -2.94
N ASP A 336 20.62 -44.05 -2.90
CA ASP A 336 20.88 -45.12 -1.91
C ASP A 336 22.24 -45.76 -2.06
N ASP A 337 22.81 -45.77 -3.28
CA ASP A 337 24.17 -46.22 -3.58
C ASP A 337 25.27 -45.19 -3.28
N ASN A 338 24.90 -44.08 -2.64
CA ASN A 338 25.71 -42.91 -2.31
C ASN A 338 26.29 -42.17 -3.53
N THR A 339 25.69 -42.32 -4.72
CA THR A 339 26.05 -41.52 -5.89
C THR A 339 25.29 -40.19 -5.89
N VAL A 340 25.93 -39.13 -6.39
CA VAL A 340 25.34 -37.81 -6.50
C VAL A 340 24.60 -37.66 -7.83
N GLU A 341 23.35 -37.23 -7.76
CA GLU A 341 22.54 -36.87 -8.91
C GLU A 341 22.22 -35.34 -8.86
N ALA A 342 22.44 -34.62 -9.96
CA ALA A 342 21.95 -33.27 -10.10
C ALA A 342 20.50 -33.30 -10.58
N ARG A 343 19.61 -32.68 -9.83
CA ARG A 343 18.18 -32.60 -10.16
C ARG A 343 17.75 -31.17 -10.31
N ALA A 344 17.15 -30.84 -11.46
CA ALA A 344 16.58 -29.53 -11.70
C ALA A 344 15.37 -29.30 -10.80
N VAL A 345 15.27 -28.11 -10.23
CA VAL A 345 14.18 -27.72 -9.34
C VAL A 345 13.58 -26.39 -9.76
N VAL A 346 12.27 -26.22 -9.48
CA VAL A 346 11.56 -24.96 -9.62
C VAL A 346 11.48 -24.31 -8.24
N LEU A 347 12.07 -23.13 -8.12
CA LEU A 347 12.11 -22.40 -6.86
C LEU A 347 10.82 -21.62 -6.61
N GLY A 348 10.41 -21.57 -5.36
CA GLY A 348 9.42 -20.67 -4.82
C GLY A 348 10.05 -19.52 -4.00
N PRO A 349 9.24 -18.79 -3.23
CA PRO A 349 9.72 -17.74 -2.34
C PRO A 349 10.61 -18.26 -1.22
N LEU A 350 11.28 -17.35 -0.54
CA LEU A 350 11.98 -17.62 0.71
C LEU A 350 10.99 -17.50 1.87
N ASP A 351 10.95 -18.49 2.76
CA ASP A 351 10.13 -18.51 3.96
C ASP A 351 11.00 -18.85 5.17
N ASP A 352 11.13 -17.91 6.11
CA ASP A 352 11.97 -18.02 7.32
C ASP A 352 13.40 -18.55 7.05
N GLY A 353 14.06 -18.03 6.01
CA GLY A 353 15.44 -18.42 5.65
C GLY A 353 15.55 -19.73 4.86
N LEU A 354 14.42 -20.42 4.62
CA LEU A 354 14.34 -21.61 3.79
C LEU A 354 13.70 -21.29 2.44
N ARG A 355 14.20 -21.90 1.37
CA ARG A 355 13.66 -21.77 0.03
C ARG A 355 12.58 -22.81 -0.21
N VAL A 356 11.41 -22.38 -0.62
CA VAL A 356 10.35 -23.27 -1.10
C VAL A 356 10.78 -23.90 -2.43
N ILE A 357 10.59 -25.20 -2.56
CA ILE A 357 10.80 -25.94 -3.80
C ILE A 357 9.43 -26.37 -4.32
N ARG A 358 9.05 -25.86 -5.49
CA ARG A 358 7.74 -26.14 -6.09
C ARG A 358 7.71 -27.47 -6.83
N GLU A 359 8.80 -27.79 -7.54
CA GLU A 359 8.92 -29.01 -8.36
C GLU A 359 10.34 -29.56 -8.33
N GLY A 360 10.47 -30.85 -8.59
CA GLY A 360 11.75 -31.53 -8.79
C GLY A 360 12.27 -32.25 -7.55
N LEU A 361 11.57 -32.22 -6.39
CA LEU A 361 12.03 -32.85 -5.16
C LEU A 361 10.94 -33.71 -4.52
N LYS A 362 11.36 -34.75 -3.82
CA LYS A 362 10.50 -35.60 -2.99
C LYS A 362 10.87 -35.44 -1.52
N ALA A 363 9.92 -35.72 -0.63
CA ALA A 363 10.14 -35.58 0.81
C ALA A 363 11.23 -36.52 1.37
N GLU A 364 11.43 -37.66 0.73
CA GLU A 364 12.40 -38.69 1.12
C GLU A 364 13.81 -38.45 0.56
N ASP A 365 13.96 -37.45 -0.35
CA ASP A 365 15.25 -37.18 -1.01
C ASP A 365 16.30 -36.72 0.00
N ARG A 366 17.52 -37.27 -0.09
CA ARG A 366 18.68 -36.83 0.71
C ARG A 366 19.42 -35.76 -0.07
N VAL A 367 19.20 -34.49 0.27
CA VAL A 367 19.77 -33.35 -0.44
C VAL A 367 21.06 -32.89 0.25
N ILE A 368 22.11 -32.62 -0.52
CA ILE A 368 23.37 -32.06 0.01
C ILE A 368 23.14 -30.59 0.38
N VAL A 369 23.26 -30.28 1.67
CA VAL A 369 23.10 -28.93 2.22
C VAL A 369 24.42 -28.23 2.50
N ASP A 370 25.50 -29.02 2.69
CA ASP A 370 26.86 -28.51 2.85
C ASP A 370 27.88 -29.43 2.15
N GLY A 371 28.99 -28.83 1.68
CA GLY A 371 29.98 -29.56 0.89
C GLY A 371 29.62 -29.68 -0.60
N ILE A 372 28.72 -28.88 -1.12
CA ILE A 372 28.29 -28.88 -2.55
C ILE A 372 29.48 -28.78 -3.51
N GLN A 373 30.51 -27.99 -3.16
CA GLN A 373 31.72 -27.80 -3.98
C GLN A 373 32.53 -29.09 -4.19
N ARG A 374 32.32 -30.10 -3.33
CA ARG A 374 33.00 -31.41 -3.39
C ARG A 374 32.13 -32.45 -4.13
N ALA A 375 30.86 -32.16 -4.32
CA ALA A 375 29.93 -33.05 -4.99
C ALA A 375 30.11 -32.96 -6.52
N ARG A 376 30.43 -34.08 -7.16
CA ARG A 376 30.45 -34.20 -8.62
C ARG A 376 29.37 -35.17 -9.05
N VAL A 377 28.60 -34.81 -10.07
CA VAL A 377 27.54 -35.68 -10.63
C VAL A 377 28.13 -37.02 -11.02
N GLY A 378 27.48 -38.11 -10.56
CA GLY A 378 27.92 -39.46 -10.79
C GLY A 378 29.03 -39.95 -9.84
N ALA A 379 29.62 -39.13 -9.02
CA ALA A 379 30.64 -39.52 -8.05
C ALA A 379 29.99 -40.05 -6.75
N LYS A 380 30.71 -40.97 -6.07
CA LYS A 380 30.30 -41.46 -4.74
C LYS A 380 30.75 -40.42 -3.67
N VAL A 381 29.87 -40.21 -2.69
CA VAL A 381 30.14 -39.32 -1.54
C VAL A 381 29.88 -40.09 -0.24
N THR A 382 30.44 -39.60 0.86
CA THR A 382 30.16 -40.10 2.21
C THR A 382 29.14 -39.18 2.87
N PRO A 383 27.83 -39.54 2.91
CA PRO A 383 26.80 -38.66 3.47
C PRO A 383 26.86 -38.70 5.01
N HIS A 384 26.88 -37.50 5.62
CA HIS A 384 26.67 -37.31 7.05
C HIS A 384 25.33 -36.59 7.24
N PRO A 385 24.47 -37.06 8.15
CA PRO A 385 23.22 -36.35 8.42
C PRO A 385 23.51 -34.96 8.99
N ALA A 386 22.75 -33.97 8.53
CA ALA A 386 22.80 -32.63 9.13
C ALA A 386 22.36 -32.73 10.61
N ALA A 387 23.08 -32.07 11.52
CA ALA A 387 22.68 -31.98 12.91
C ALA A 387 21.27 -31.36 12.98
N ALA A 388 20.33 -32.07 13.61
CA ALA A 388 18.98 -31.54 13.81
C ALA A 388 19.09 -30.28 14.69
N GLY A 389 18.86 -29.07 14.10
CA GLY A 389 18.72 -27.86 14.88
C GLY A 389 19.80 -26.78 14.72
N GLY A 390 20.44 -26.64 13.57
CA GLY A 390 21.24 -25.45 13.28
C GLY A 390 20.35 -24.24 12.98
N LYS A 391 20.00 -23.43 13.99
CA LYS A 391 19.64 -22.03 13.80
C LYS A 391 20.89 -21.29 13.31
N THR A 392 20.91 -20.82 12.09
CA THR A 392 21.78 -19.73 11.63
C THR A 392 20.95 -18.51 11.34
#